data_3f368ccbae0b042a0f355576213f6313
#
_entry.id   3f368ccbae0b042a0f355576213f6313
#
_cell.length_a   1.000
_cell.length_b   1.000
_cell.length_c   1.000
_cell.angle_alpha   90.00
_cell.angle_beta   90.00
_cell.angle_gamma   90.00
#
_symmetry.space_group_name_H-M   'P 1'
#
loop_
_entity.id
_entity.type
_entity.pdbx_description
1 polymer ?
#
loop_
_entity_poly.entity_id
_entity_poly.type
_entity_poly.pdbx_seq_one_letter_code
_entity_poly.pdbx_strand_id
1 'polypeptide(L)'
;EQTFENPFLETEDNNSALQNENLSELTPKTNESNDKNEVDKTLQTGNALSDDPTSNEDFDNRFDCNLVEYDGSSHTNTQFQGNATDSENILELTVEDHPNSLYQHVEKQVLYAFESPEEKFIALKFLEHLEPSGWLGKALDEIAMECGISLEIAEKILQKLQNFEPAGLFARDLKECLLIQAKASDNYSLSLELLLQNLTLLAKGDLKSLSKKCNCKVGDVTNYLKLIRSFNPKPGAFFENDLPQINSPDLIVKKTKNGWSVDLNKSTLPTVFVNEDYASRINSKPKNDKKDNVFANQALASARWLKRALEQRNSTTLKISAEIVRRQTDFLDNGLDFLKPLSLKDVAETVGMHESTVSRVTAGLLMNTPRGTFTLKSFFSVSIQSNSNGVGTSAAAVRHMISKMISDEKPVKPLSDDAIAKNISKRGVKLARRTVAKYREILNIPSSSERRRKAKMEMSIS
;
A
#
# COMPACT_ATOMS: atom_id res chain seq x y z
N GLU A 1 12.29 8.68 17.17
CA GLU A 1 12.33 8.64 18.66
C GLU A 1 13.74 8.92 19.18
N GLN A 2 14.78 8.20 18.75
CA GLN A 2 16.17 8.45 19.25
C GLN A 2 16.70 9.86 18.96
N THR A 3 16.23 10.53 17.92
CA THR A 3 16.61 11.91 17.62
C THR A 3 16.00 12.92 18.59
N PHE A 4 14.85 12.63 19.18
CA PHE A 4 14.21 13.49 20.18
C PHE A 4 14.79 13.31 21.59
N GLU A 5 15.32 12.13 21.89
CA GLU A 5 15.89 11.82 23.22
C GLU A 5 17.36 12.21 23.35
N ASN A 6 18.07 12.37 22.23
CA ASN A 6 19.50 12.63 22.25
C ASN A 6 19.81 14.12 21.98
N PRO A 7 20.34 14.86 22.94
CA PRO A 7 20.57 16.32 22.83
C PRO A 7 21.65 16.72 21.79
N PHE A 8 22.40 15.77 21.25
CA PHE A 8 23.46 16.02 20.25
C PHE A 8 23.01 15.77 18.82
N LEU A 9 21.76 15.30 18.59
CA LEU A 9 21.23 15.03 17.27
C LEU A 9 20.30 16.16 16.81
N GLU A 10 20.57 16.68 15.61
CA GLU A 10 19.78 17.71 14.94
C GLU A 10 19.29 17.18 13.59
N THR A 11 18.06 17.54 13.20
CA THR A 11 17.52 17.31 11.86
C THR A 11 17.59 18.59 11.04
N GLU A 12 17.62 18.48 9.72
CA GLU A 12 17.72 19.63 8.80
C GLU A 12 16.62 20.70 9.04
N ASP A 13 15.44 20.29 9.49
CA ASP A 13 14.31 21.19 9.75
C ASP A 13 14.58 22.19 10.90
N ASN A 14 15.42 21.83 11.87
CA ASN A 14 15.79 22.70 12.98
C ASN A 14 16.91 23.70 12.62
N ASN A 15 17.70 23.43 11.59
CA ASN A 15 18.85 24.27 11.21
C ASN A 15 18.42 25.47 10.36
N SER A 16 17.29 25.43 9.69
CA SER A 16 16.74 26.54 8.90
C SER A 16 16.19 27.68 9.79
N ALA A 17 15.78 27.38 11.01
CA ALA A 17 15.27 28.37 11.96
C ALA A 17 16.41 29.15 12.67
N LEU A 18 17.59 28.56 12.85
CA LEU A 18 18.73 29.17 13.52
C LEU A 18 19.65 29.97 12.59
N GLN A 19 19.56 29.79 11.26
CA GLN A 19 20.38 30.53 10.29
C GLN A 19 19.86 31.92 9.93
N ASN A 20 18.62 32.26 10.27
CA ASN A 20 18.05 33.59 9.97
C ASN A 20 18.41 34.67 10.99
N GLU A 21 19.09 34.35 12.10
CA GLU A 21 19.51 35.35 13.09
C GLU A 21 20.97 35.83 13.00
N ASN A 22 21.83 35.24 12.13
CA ASN A 22 23.25 35.58 12.05
C ASN A 22 23.76 35.77 10.62
N LEU A 23 23.08 36.58 9.81
CA LEU A 23 23.62 37.04 8.54
C LEU A 23 23.90 38.54 8.55
N SER A 24 24.85 38.92 9.41
CA SER A 24 25.65 40.13 9.20
C SER A 24 27.06 39.89 9.72
N GLU A 25 28.01 40.04 8.83
CA GLU A 25 29.47 40.06 9.04
C GLU A 25 30.19 38.70 9.11
N LEU A 26 30.90 38.33 8.00
CA LEU A 26 32.36 38.25 7.99
C LEU A 26 32.87 37.55 6.71
N THR A 27 33.75 38.23 6.02
CA THR A 27 34.51 37.85 4.81
C THR A 27 35.54 36.72 5.08
N PRO A 28 35.97 35.98 4.05
CA PRO A 28 36.79 34.79 4.21
C PRO A 28 38.27 35.08 4.36
N LYS A 29 38.92 34.36 5.27
CA LYS A 29 40.39 34.17 5.24
C LYS A 29 40.70 32.69 5.07
N THR A 30 41.30 32.41 3.93
CA THR A 30 42.05 31.20 3.62
C THR A 30 43.17 30.97 4.59
N ASN A 31 43.27 29.76 5.14
CA ASN A 31 44.57 29.22 5.56
C ASN A 31 44.54 27.68 5.40
N GLU A 32 45.36 27.24 4.47
CA GLU A 32 45.84 25.86 4.37
C GLU A 32 46.73 25.54 5.58
N SER A 33 46.53 24.43 6.22
CA SER A 33 47.62 23.72 6.90
C SER A 33 47.29 22.23 7.03
N ASN A 34 48.13 21.45 6.39
CA ASN A 34 48.34 20.03 6.64
C ASN A 34 48.50 19.74 8.13
N ASP A 35 47.87 18.69 8.59
CA ASP A 35 48.52 17.85 9.59
C ASP A 35 48.14 16.38 9.51
N LYS A 36 49.20 15.60 9.60
CA LYS A 36 49.24 14.13 9.53
C LYS A 36 49.02 13.54 10.91
N ASN A 37 48.38 12.38 10.90
CA ASN A 37 48.58 11.23 11.80
C ASN A 37 48.91 11.49 13.28
N GLU A 38 47.98 11.14 14.14
CA GLU A 38 48.36 10.42 15.37
C GLU A 38 47.33 9.32 15.70
N VAL A 39 47.85 8.12 15.72
CA VAL A 39 47.22 6.89 16.19
C VAL A 39 47.26 6.93 17.70
N ASP A 40 46.14 7.14 18.35
CA ASP A 40 46.06 6.97 19.79
C ASP A 40 45.57 5.56 20.13
N LYS A 41 46.56 4.79 20.63
CA LYS A 41 46.37 3.54 21.35
C LYS A 41 45.94 3.89 22.78
N THR A 42 44.95 3.21 23.20
CA THR A 42 44.56 2.85 24.55
C THR A 42 43.14 3.23 24.94
N LEU A 43 42.32 2.15 24.94
CA LEU A 43 41.52 1.81 26.14
C LEU A 43 40.78 0.50 25.85
N GLN A 44 41.43 -0.59 26.27
CA GLN A 44 40.72 -1.85 26.50
C GLN A 44 39.86 -1.71 27.75
N THR A 45 38.55 -1.62 27.56
CA THR A 45 37.59 -2.00 28.59
C THR A 45 36.42 -2.70 27.88
N GLY A 46 36.14 -3.90 28.29
CA GLY A 46 35.18 -4.82 27.70
C GLY A 46 33.78 -4.25 27.60
N ASN A 47 33.20 -4.48 26.50
CA ASN A 47 31.94 -4.17 25.83
C ASN A 47 32.11 -3.15 24.69
N ALA A 48 33.05 -3.41 23.79
CA ALA A 48 33.12 -2.73 22.52
C ALA A 48 31.92 -3.20 21.68
N LEU A 49 30.98 -2.28 21.43
CA LEU A 49 30.08 -2.38 20.30
C LEU A 49 30.94 -2.68 19.06
N SER A 50 30.66 -3.77 18.38
CA SER A 50 31.33 -4.15 17.14
C SER A 50 31.39 -2.93 16.20
N ASP A 51 32.57 -2.66 15.62
CA ASP A 51 32.79 -1.55 14.67
C ASP A 51 31.93 -1.65 13.39
N ASP A 52 31.26 -2.78 13.19
CA ASP A 52 30.32 -3.01 12.08
C ASP A 52 28.88 -3.00 12.61
N PRO A 53 28.11 -1.89 12.36
CA PRO A 53 26.74 -1.78 12.82
C PRO A 53 25.78 -2.80 12.18
N THR A 54 26.21 -3.52 11.14
CA THR A 54 25.41 -4.56 10.49
C THR A 54 25.63 -5.96 11.08
N SER A 55 26.64 -6.14 11.94
CA SER A 55 26.99 -7.45 12.52
C SER A 55 26.28 -7.78 13.83
N ASN A 56 25.57 -6.84 14.44
CA ASN A 56 24.81 -7.07 15.66
C ASN A 56 23.43 -7.69 15.35
N GLU A 57 23.39 -9.02 15.37
CA GLU A 57 22.14 -9.81 15.19
C GLU A 57 21.08 -9.49 16.27
N ASP A 58 21.47 -8.99 17.44
CA ASP A 58 20.57 -8.67 18.55
C ASP A 58 19.77 -7.36 18.37
N PHE A 59 20.16 -6.48 17.46
CA PHE A 59 19.49 -5.21 17.25
C PHE A 59 18.24 -5.34 16.36
N ASP A 60 18.26 -6.25 15.41
CA ASP A 60 17.13 -6.53 14.52
C ASP A 60 15.97 -7.24 15.26
N ASN A 61 16.28 -8.08 16.25
CA ASN A 61 15.27 -8.79 17.05
C ASN A 61 14.52 -7.91 18.05
N ARG A 62 15.04 -6.73 18.40
CA ARG A 62 14.34 -5.80 19.31
C ARG A 62 13.26 -4.98 18.63
N PHE A 63 13.34 -4.79 17.31
CA PHE A 63 12.32 -4.07 16.55
C PHE A 63 11.17 -4.97 16.08
N ASP A 64 11.39 -6.27 15.90
CA ASP A 64 10.34 -7.22 15.50
C ASP A 64 9.47 -7.72 16.67
N CYS A 65 9.87 -7.49 17.92
CA CYS A 65 9.17 -8.02 19.09
C CYS A 65 8.17 -7.08 19.76
N ASN A 66 7.97 -5.87 19.28
CA ASN A 66 6.98 -4.94 19.83
C ASN A 66 5.80 -4.68 18.89
N LEU A 67 5.08 -5.73 18.56
CA LEU A 67 3.63 -5.63 18.44
C LEU A 67 3.07 -5.58 19.87
N VAL A 68 3.27 -4.46 20.54
CA VAL A 68 2.58 -4.16 21.79
C VAL A 68 1.12 -3.94 21.43
N GLU A 69 0.28 -4.81 21.95
CA GLU A 69 -1.16 -4.61 22.11
C GLU A 69 -1.41 -3.17 22.56
N TYR A 70 -2.14 -2.44 21.75
CA TYR A 70 -2.59 -1.08 22.07
C TYR A 70 -3.70 -1.21 23.12
N ASP A 71 -3.32 -1.19 24.39
CA ASP A 71 -4.26 -1.06 25.49
C ASP A 71 -4.64 0.42 25.64
N GLY A 72 -5.83 0.73 25.15
CA GLY A 72 -6.38 2.07 25.16
C GLY A 72 -6.86 2.47 26.55
N SER A 73 -5.99 3.04 27.37
CA SER A 73 -6.44 3.94 28.45
C SER A 73 -5.27 4.74 29.04
N SER A 74 -5.14 5.98 28.61
CA SER A 74 -4.78 7.07 29.53
C SER A 74 -5.13 8.43 28.91
N HIS A 75 -6.27 8.97 29.32
CA HIS A 75 -6.56 10.39 29.24
C HIS A 75 -5.58 11.16 30.12
N THR A 76 -4.61 11.83 29.53
CA THR A 76 -3.90 12.92 30.21
C THR A 76 -4.45 14.25 29.70
N ASN A 77 -5.30 14.85 30.53
CA ASN A 77 -5.68 16.26 30.43
C ASN A 77 -4.43 17.14 30.52
N THR A 78 -3.91 17.62 29.40
CA THR A 78 -3.03 18.79 29.38
C THR A 78 -3.87 20.03 29.13
N GLN A 79 -4.10 20.80 30.19
CA GLN A 79 -4.64 22.17 30.10
C GLN A 79 -3.65 23.03 29.31
N PHE A 80 -4.00 23.33 28.07
CA PHE A 80 -3.35 24.41 27.30
C PHE A 80 -3.97 25.75 27.72
N GLN A 81 -3.22 26.53 28.52
CA GLN A 81 -3.46 27.96 28.66
C GLN A 81 -2.73 28.67 27.49
N GLY A 82 -3.42 28.93 26.40
CA GLY A 82 -2.95 29.71 25.27
C GLY A 82 -3.90 30.91 25.05
N ASN A 83 -3.35 32.09 24.89
CA ASN A 83 -4.03 33.36 24.69
C ASN A 83 -5.05 33.33 23.56
N ALA A 84 -6.27 33.77 23.88
CA ALA A 84 -7.40 33.89 22.98
C ALA A 84 -7.26 35.12 22.07
N THR A 85 -6.60 34.99 20.91
CA THR A 85 -6.69 35.97 19.83
C THR A 85 -6.55 35.41 18.41
N ASP A 86 -6.36 34.08 18.24
CA ASP A 86 -6.29 33.48 16.89
C ASP A 86 -7.22 32.26 16.70
N SER A 87 -8.34 32.22 17.46
CA SER A 87 -9.22 31.05 17.44
C SER A 87 -10.15 30.97 16.23
N GLU A 88 -10.31 32.02 15.44
CA GLU A 88 -11.17 31.96 14.25
C GLU A 88 -10.51 31.27 13.04
N ASN A 89 -9.19 31.40 12.88
CA ASN A 89 -8.46 30.75 11.80
C ASN A 89 -8.18 29.24 12.03
N ILE A 90 -8.18 28.79 13.30
CA ILE A 90 -7.92 27.37 13.62
C ILE A 90 -9.17 26.52 13.37
N LEU A 91 -10.37 27.09 13.51
CA LEU A 91 -11.61 26.39 13.23
C LEU A 91 -11.84 26.16 11.72
N GLU A 92 -11.38 27.08 10.86
CA GLU A 92 -11.44 26.90 9.41
C GLU A 92 -10.43 25.87 8.89
N LEU A 93 -9.25 25.73 9.54
CA LEU A 93 -8.24 24.73 9.20
C LEU A 93 -8.55 23.31 9.73
N THR A 94 -9.44 23.20 10.74
CA THR A 94 -9.86 21.90 11.28
C THR A 94 -11.11 21.33 10.61
N VAL A 95 -11.78 22.08 9.75
CA VAL A 95 -12.77 21.53 8.82
C VAL A 95 -12.06 21.07 7.54
N GLU A 96 -11.01 20.24 7.66
CA GLU A 96 -10.70 19.32 6.60
C GLU A 96 -11.93 18.44 6.45
N ASP A 97 -12.49 18.41 5.25
CA ASP A 97 -13.49 17.44 4.83
C ASP A 97 -12.88 16.03 4.96
N HIS A 98 -12.83 15.54 6.21
CA HIS A 98 -12.61 14.12 6.41
C HIS A 98 -13.76 13.44 5.68
N PRO A 99 -13.48 12.63 4.68
CA PRO A 99 -14.52 11.92 3.96
C PRO A 99 -15.36 11.22 5.04
N ASN A 100 -16.64 11.64 5.15
CA ASN A 100 -17.53 11.09 6.15
C ASN A 100 -17.48 9.57 5.99
N SER A 101 -17.10 8.85 7.03
CA SER A 101 -17.13 7.39 6.97
C SER A 101 -18.57 6.94 6.74
N LEU A 102 -18.77 5.77 6.11
CA LEU A 102 -20.10 5.20 5.89
C LEU A 102 -20.93 5.25 7.19
N TYR A 103 -20.32 4.91 8.31
CA TYR A 103 -20.97 4.88 9.62
C TYR A 103 -21.47 6.26 10.05
N GLN A 104 -20.66 7.30 9.93
CA GLN A 104 -21.05 8.68 10.27
C GLN A 104 -22.16 9.20 9.35
N HIS A 105 -22.11 8.83 8.07
CA HIS A 105 -23.13 9.22 7.11
C HIS A 105 -24.48 8.59 7.45
N VAL A 106 -24.48 7.28 7.73
CA VAL A 106 -25.71 6.55 8.10
C VAL A 106 -26.21 6.97 9.48
N GLU A 107 -25.33 7.20 10.46
CA GLU A 107 -25.70 7.69 11.80
C GLU A 107 -26.47 9.01 11.72
N LYS A 108 -26.00 9.95 10.91
CA LYS A 108 -26.74 11.21 10.68
C LYS A 108 -28.16 10.95 10.13
N GLN A 109 -28.29 10.04 9.16
CA GLN A 109 -29.59 9.68 8.60
C GLN A 109 -30.50 9.01 9.64
N VAL A 110 -29.97 8.13 10.49
CA VAL A 110 -30.71 7.50 11.60
C VAL A 110 -31.25 8.56 12.56
N LEU A 111 -30.43 9.54 12.94
CA LEU A 111 -30.85 10.62 13.82
C LEU A 111 -32.01 11.45 13.26
N TYR A 112 -32.07 11.64 11.94
CA TYR A 112 -33.14 12.38 11.26
C TYR A 112 -34.38 11.52 10.99
N ALA A 113 -34.25 10.26 10.64
CA ALA A 113 -35.33 9.41 10.16
C ALA A 113 -36.19 8.81 11.28
N PHE A 114 -35.65 8.68 12.48
CA PHE A 114 -36.36 8.11 13.63
C PHE A 114 -36.61 9.19 14.68
N GLU A 115 -37.84 9.27 15.18
CA GLU A 115 -38.21 10.20 16.24
C GLU A 115 -38.13 9.57 17.63
N SER A 116 -38.53 8.30 17.74
CA SER A 116 -38.57 7.55 19.01
C SER A 116 -37.15 7.20 19.47
N PRO A 117 -36.78 7.46 20.74
CA PRO A 117 -35.48 7.08 21.28
C PRO A 117 -35.24 5.56 21.28
N GLU A 118 -36.31 4.77 21.41
CA GLU A 118 -36.21 3.30 21.36
C GLU A 118 -35.87 2.80 19.94
N GLU A 119 -36.58 3.36 18.91
CA GLU A 119 -36.26 3.02 17.51
C GLU A 119 -34.86 3.48 17.12
N LYS A 120 -34.39 4.65 17.60
CA LYS A 120 -33.02 5.12 17.40
C LYS A 120 -31.98 4.15 17.96
N PHE A 121 -32.18 3.68 19.17
CA PHE A 121 -31.28 2.73 19.80
C PHE A 121 -31.18 1.43 19.00
N ILE A 122 -32.32 0.92 18.54
CA ILE A 122 -32.35 -0.31 17.71
C ILE A 122 -31.67 -0.04 16.36
N ALA A 123 -31.94 1.10 15.69
CA ALA A 123 -31.32 1.45 14.42
C ALA A 123 -29.79 1.60 14.55
N LEU A 124 -29.28 2.14 15.66
CA LEU A 124 -27.84 2.17 15.95
C LEU A 124 -27.25 0.79 16.16
N LYS A 125 -28.01 -0.16 16.72
CA LYS A 125 -27.57 -1.56 16.81
C LYS A 125 -27.46 -2.21 15.43
N PHE A 126 -28.37 -1.91 14.49
CA PHE A 126 -28.22 -2.35 13.10
C PHE A 126 -26.96 -1.75 12.46
N LEU A 127 -26.63 -0.49 12.80
CA LEU A 127 -25.43 0.18 12.29
C LEU A 127 -24.15 -0.49 12.79
N GLU A 128 -24.09 -0.99 14.02
CA GLU A 128 -22.93 -1.75 14.54
C GLU A 128 -22.65 -3.02 13.72
N HIS A 129 -23.68 -3.60 13.10
CA HIS A 129 -23.55 -4.80 12.29
C HIS A 129 -23.52 -4.53 10.78
N LEU A 130 -23.35 -3.26 10.38
CA LEU A 130 -23.19 -2.88 9.00
C LEU A 130 -21.74 -3.17 8.54
N GLU A 131 -21.59 -3.95 7.49
CA GLU A 131 -20.27 -4.18 6.88
C GLU A 131 -19.82 -2.94 6.07
N PRO A 132 -18.50 -2.77 5.86
CA PRO A 132 -17.99 -1.73 4.97
C PRO A 132 -18.55 -1.80 3.55
N SER A 133 -18.96 -2.99 3.10
CA SER A 133 -19.65 -3.20 1.82
C SER A 133 -21.02 -2.52 1.72
N GLY A 134 -21.61 -2.17 2.87
CA GLY A 134 -22.97 -1.65 3.01
C GLY A 134 -24.02 -2.74 3.25
N TRP A 135 -23.62 -4.00 3.42
CA TRP A 135 -24.51 -5.12 3.69
C TRP A 135 -24.65 -5.39 5.20
N LEU A 136 -25.73 -6.08 5.57
CA LEU A 136 -25.94 -6.50 6.94
C LEU A 136 -25.10 -7.76 7.22
N GLY A 137 -24.13 -7.66 8.14
CA GLY A 137 -23.20 -8.76 8.45
C GLY A 137 -23.78 -9.87 9.30
N LYS A 138 -24.90 -9.63 9.99
CA LYS A 138 -25.60 -10.62 10.82
C LYS A 138 -27.02 -10.89 10.35
N ALA A 139 -27.53 -12.07 10.69
CA ALA A 139 -28.91 -12.42 10.41
C ALA A 139 -29.87 -11.55 11.24
N LEU A 140 -31.03 -11.23 10.67
CA LEU A 140 -32.04 -10.39 11.33
C LEU A 140 -32.50 -10.97 12.67
N ASP A 141 -32.62 -12.31 12.76
CA ASP A 141 -33.05 -13.03 13.96
C ASP A 141 -32.07 -12.84 15.13
N GLU A 142 -30.77 -12.82 14.82
CA GLU A 142 -29.72 -12.59 15.82
C GLU A 142 -29.76 -11.17 16.37
N ILE A 143 -29.93 -10.17 15.49
CA ILE A 143 -30.03 -8.76 15.87
C ILE A 143 -31.29 -8.52 16.69
N ALA A 144 -32.42 -9.15 16.32
CA ALA A 144 -33.66 -9.06 17.05
C ALA A 144 -33.52 -9.65 18.49
N MET A 145 -32.81 -10.77 18.64
CA MET A 145 -32.50 -11.36 19.94
C MET A 145 -31.59 -10.47 20.79
N GLU A 146 -30.55 -9.89 20.19
CA GLU A 146 -29.64 -8.96 20.89
C GLU A 146 -30.36 -7.70 21.40
N CYS A 147 -31.32 -7.20 20.65
CA CYS A 147 -32.11 -6.03 21.02
C CYS A 147 -33.31 -6.37 21.91
N GLY A 148 -33.64 -7.66 22.08
CA GLY A 148 -34.82 -8.11 22.86
C GLY A 148 -36.16 -7.71 22.24
N ILE A 149 -36.24 -7.61 20.89
CA ILE A 149 -37.43 -7.16 20.15
C ILE A 149 -38.03 -8.31 19.33
N SER A 150 -39.30 -8.17 18.95
CA SER A 150 -39.94 -9.09 18.03
C SER A 150 -39.42 -8.93 16.62
N LEU A 151 -39.37 -10.01 15.84
CA LEU A 151 -38.97 -10.00 14.42
C LEU A 151 -39.77 -9.01 13.58
N GLU A 152 -41.06 -8.85 13.86
CA GLU A 152 -41.92 -7.91 13.11
C GLU A 152 -41.48 -6.44 13.28
N ILE A 153 -41.04 -6.08 14.49
CA ILE A 153 -40.52 -4.74 14.78
C ILE A 153 -39.18 -4.56 14.09
N ALA A 154 -38.28 -5.56 14.16
CA ALA A 154 -36.99 -5.53 13.50
C ALA A 154 -37.11 -5.39 11.98
N GLU A 155 -38.07 -6.09 11.33
CA GLU A 155 -38.36 -5.92 9.90
C GLU A 155 -38.84 -4.54 9.53
N LYS A 156 -39.72 -3.93 10.31
CA LYS A 156 -40.18 -2.55 10.07
C LYS A 156 -39.05 -1.54 10.14
N ILE A 157 -38.17 -1.70 11.13
CA ILE A 157 -37.00 -0.81 11.27
C ILE A 157 -36.03 -1.06 10.11
N LEU A 158 -35.77 -2.30 9.74
CA LEU A 158 -34.91 -2.64 8.59
C LEU A 158 -35.45 -2.02 7.29
N GLN A 159 -36.76 -2.10 7.03
CA GLN A 159 -37.37 -1.46 5.86
C GLN A 159 -37.19 0.06 5.84
N LYS A 160 -37.23 0.73 7.00
CA LYS A 160 -36.92 2.16 7.09
C LYS A 160 -35.44 2.42 6.78
N LEU A 161 -34.52 1.59 7.32
CA LEU A 161 -33.07 1.71 7.08
C LEU A 161 -32.69 1.44 5.62
N GLN A 162 -33.37 0.54 4.94
CA GLN A 162 -33.15 0.24 3.51
C GLN A 162 -33.54 1.39 2.56
N ASN A 163 -34.26 2.39 3.03
CA ASN A 163 -34.58 3.61 2.27
C ASN A 163 -33.49 4.69 2.37
N PHE A 164 -32.41 4.42 3.11
CA PHE A 164 -31.32 5.40 3.27
C PHE A 164 -30.43 5.48 2.03
N GLU A 165 -29.75 6.60 1.87
CA GLU A 165 -28.78 6.84 0.84
C GLU A 165 -27.36 6.46 1.29
N PRO A 166 -26.60 5.78 0.42
CA PRO A 166 -26.92 5.33 -0.94
C PRO A 166 -27.86 4.12 -0.96
N ALA A 167 -28.70 4.03 -2.00
CA ALA A 167 -29.65 2.93 -2.15
C ALA A 167 -28.95 1.56 -2.14
N GLY A 168 -29.52 0.60 -1.40
CA GLY A 168 -28.99 -0.75 -1.27
C GLY A 168 -28.21 -1.01 0.01
N LEU A 169 -28.17 -0.04 0.95
CA LEU A 169 -27.66 -0.26 2.31
C LEU A 169 -28.57 -1.23 3.10
N PHE A 170 -27.99 -1.88 4.10
CA PHE A 170 -28.66 -2.87 4.98
C PHE A 170 -29.30 -4.04 4.25
N ALA A 171 -28.84 -4.34 3.03
CA ALA A 171 -29.29 -5.53 2.31
C ALA A 171 -28.68 -6.79 2.95
N ARG A 172 -29.48 -7.86 3.04
CA ARG A 172 -29.03 -9.17 3.56
C ARG A 172 -28.24 -9.95 2.50
N ASP A 173 -28.62 -9.78 1.23
CA ASP A 173 -28.03 -10.48 0.09
C ASP A 173 -27.85 -9.54 -1.10
N LEU A 174 -26.98 -9.95 -2.07
CA LEU A 174 -26.81 -9.24 -3.32
C LEU A 174 -28.13 -9.03 -4.08
N LYS A 175 -29.04 -10.00 -4.03
CA LYS A 175 -30.34 -9.91 -4.70
C LYS A 175 -31.17 -8.77 -4.13
N GLU A 176 -31.23 -8.69 -2.81
CA GLU A 176 -31.95 -7.62 -2.10
C GLU A 176 -31.34 -6.25 -2.37
N CYS A 177 -30.02 -6.14 -2.33
CA CYS A 177 -29.29 -4.91 -2.65
C CYS A 177 -29.67 -4.35 -4.03
N LEU A 178 -29.60 -5.20 -5.06
CA LEU A 178 -29.95 -4.82 -6.43
C LEU A 178 -31.45 -4.51 -6.57
N LEU A 179 -32.30 -5.19 -5.83
CA LEU A 179 -33.74 -4.97 -5.86
C LEU A 179 -34.11 -3.63 -5.21
N ILE A 180 -33.46 -3.25 -4.11
CA ILE A 180 -33.62 -1.94 -3.46
C ILE A 180 -33.18 -0.82 -4.45
N GLN A 181 -32.04 -0.98 -5.11
CA GLN A 181 -31.56 -0.01 -6.11
C GLN A 181 -32.50 0.09 -7.33
N ALA A 182 -33.06 -1.04 -7.77
CA ALA A 182 -34.03 -1.04 -8.85
C ALA A 182 -35.33 -0.30 -8.48
N LYS A 183 -35.78 -0.44 -7.24
CA LYS A 183 -36.93 0.29 -6.70
C LYS A 183 -36.65 1.80 -6.59
N ALA A 184 -35.47 2.16 -6.09
CA ALA A 184 -35.05 3.55 -5.93
C ALA A 184 -34.84 4.26 -7.30
N SER A 185 -34.54 3.53 -8.35
CA SER A 185 -34.34 4.06 -9.71
C SER A 185 -35.60 4.06 -10.57
N ASP A 186 -36.79 3.77 -10.03
CA ASP A 186 -38.06 3.61 -10.75
C ASP A 186 -38.05 2.59 -11.91
N ASN A 187 -37.05 1.72 -11.92
CA ASN A 187 -36.87 0.69 -12.94
C ASN A 187 -37.35 -0.70 -12.50
N TYR A 188 -38.21 -0.74 -11.50
CA TYR A 188 -38.74 -1.99 -10.98
C TYR A 188 -39.72 -2.65 -11.96
N SER A 189 -39.54 -3.95 -12.20
CA SER A 189 -40.52 -4.79 -12.91
C SER A 189 -40.51 -6.20 -12.34
N LEU A 190 -41.65 -6.91 -12.37
CA LEU A 190 -41.73 -8.29 -11.92
C LEU A 190 -40.74 -9.20 -12.66
N SER A 191 -40.53 -8.94 -13.96
CA SER A 191 -39.58 -9.71 -14.76
C SER A 191 -38.11 -9.49 -14.28
N LEU A 192 -37.77 -8.27 -13.82
CA LEU A 192 -36.46 -7.97 -13.24
C LEU A 192 -36.30 -8.68 -11.90
N GLU A 193 -37.31 -8.71 -11.05
CA GLU A 193 -37.26 -9.43 -9.78
C GLU A 193 -37.03 -10.93 -9.97
N LEU A 194 -37.77 -11.58 -10.89
CA LEU A 194 -37.57 -12.99 -11.25
C LEU A 194 -36.16 -13.26 -11.80
N LEU A 195 -35.58 -12.28 -12.52
CA LEU A 195 -34.25 -12.37 -13.05
C LEU A 195 -33.19 -12.27 -11.91
N LEU A 196 -33.38 -11.37 -10.95
CA LEU A 196 -32.51 -11.25 -9.77
C LEU A 196 -32.57 -12.49 -8.88
N GLN A 197 -33.71 -13.16 -8.79
CA GLN A 197 -33.81 -14.46 -8.10
C GLN A 197 -32.98 -15.57 -8.78
N ASN A 198 -32.71 -15.45 -10.07
CA ASN A 198 -31.97 -16.43 -10.86
C ASN A 198 -30.56 -15.94 -11.30
N LEU A 199 -29.86 -15.19 -10.47
CA LEU A 199 -28.51 -14.66 -10.78
C LEU A 199 -27.49 -15.74 -11.15
N THR A 200 -27.62 -16.96 -10.64
CA THR A 200 -26.76 -18.09 -10.98
C THR A 200 -26.85 -18.50 -12.46
N LEU A 201 -28.04 -18.44 -13.07
CA LEU A 201 -28.25 -18.69 -14.50
C LEU A 201 -27.73 -17.50 -15.33
N LEU A 202 -27.85 -16.28 -14.80
CA LEU A 202 -27.29 -15.08 -15.41
C LEU A 202 -25.76 -15.17 -15.48
N ALA A 203 -25.12 -15.58 -14.41
CA ALA A 203 -23.66 -15.80 -14.37
C ALA A 203 -23.19 -16.88 -15.37
N LYS A 204 -24.02 -17.91 -15.61
CA LYS A 204 -23.75 -18.93 -16.63
C LYS A 204 -23.96 -18.43 -18.06
N GLY A 205 -24.63 -17.29 -18.28
CA GLY A 205 -24.88 -16.73 -19.59
C GLY A 205 -25.97 -17.42 -20.39
N ASP A 206 -26.86 -18.12 -19.73
CA ASP A 206 -27.92 -18.88 -20.38
C ASP A 206 -29.20 -18.03 -20.60
N LEU A 207 -29.10 -17.06 -21.54
CA LEU A 207 -30.16 -16.08 -21.82
C LEU A 207 -31.47 -16.73 -22.26
N LYS A 208 -31.41 -17.90 -22.94
CA LYS A 208 -32.60 -18.61 -23.41
C LYS A 208 -33.40 -19.21 -22.25
N SER A 209 -32.72 -19.81 -21.27
CA SER A 209 -33.36 -20.37 -20.08
C SER A 209 -33.92 -19.26 -19.18
N LEU A 210 -33.22 -18.11 -19.06
CA LEU A 210 -33.69 -16.94 -18.34
C LEU A 210 -34.95 -16.34 -18.99
N SER A 211 -34.96 -16.16 -20.31
CA SER A 211 -36.12 -15.65 -21.06
C SER A 211 -37.39 -16.50 -20.81
N LYS A 212 -37.24 -17.82 -20.76
CA LYS A 212 -38.36 -18.72 -20.44
C LYS A 212 -38.84 -18.59 -18.98
N LYS A 213 -37.90 -18.46 -18.01
CA LYS A 213 -38.26 -18.36 -16.59
C LYS A 213 -38.84 -16.99 -16.21
N CYS A 214 -38.36 -15.93 -16.83
CA CYS A 214 -38.80 -14.55 -16.55
C CYS A 214 -40.00 -14.13 -17.44
N ASN A 215 -40.51 -15.03 -18.30
CA ASN A 215 -41.61 -14.76 -19.25
C ASN A 215 -41.38 -13.46 -20.08
N CYS A 216 -40.16 -13.22 -20.53
CA CYS A 216 -39.78 -12.02 -21.27
C CYS A 216 -38.99 -12.38 -22.54
N LYS A 217 -38.95 -11.47 -23.51
CA LYS A 217 -38.16 -11.63 -24.74
C LYS A 217 -36.66 -11.55 -24.41
N VAL A 218 -35.83 -12.23 -25.24
CA VAL A 218 -34.35 -12.18 -25.03
C VAL A 218 -33.81 -10.77 -25.12
N GLY A 219 -34.42 -9.87 -25.91
CA GLY A 219 -34.07 -8.46 -25.98
C GLY A 219 -34.30 -7.73 -24.65
N ASP A 220 -35.37 -8.02 -23.93
CA ASP A 220 -35.67 -7.42 -22.64
C ASP A 220 -34.66 -7.89 -21.58
N VAL A 221 -34.24 -9.16 -21.61
CA VAL A 221 -33.19 -9.69 -20.73
C VAL A 221 -31.88 -8.93 -20.94
N THR A 222 -31.53 -8.58 -22.18
CA THR A 222 -30.31 -7.78 -22.44
C THR A 222 -30.41 -6.35 -21.91
N ASN A 223 -31.59 -5.72 -21.94
CA ASN A 223 -31.83 -4.42 -21.36
C ASN A 223 -31.72 -4.47 -19.81
N TYR A 224 -32.31 -5.48 -19.18
CA TYR A 224 -32.16 -5.70 -17.74
C TYR A 224 -30.72 -5.96 -17.33
N LEU A 225 -29.95 -6.66 -18.17
CA LEU A 225 -28.52 -6.84 -17.93
C LEU A 225 -27.73 -5.52 -17.97
N LYS A 226 -28.07 -4.61 -18.90
CA LYS A 226 -27.47 -3.26 -18.93
C LYS A 226 -27.79 -2.51 -17.65
N LEU A 227 -29.03 -2.57 -17.21
CA LEU A 227 -29.50 -1.95 -15.97
C LEU A 227 -28.78 -2.52 -14.74
N ILE A 228 -28.68 -3.85 -14.60
CA ILE A 228 -28.00 -4.48 -13.47
C ILE A 228 -26.51 -4.11 -13.44
N ARG A 229 -25.86 -3.94 -14.59
CA ARG A 229 -24.47 -3.47 -14.66
C ARG A 229 -24.27 -2.01 -14.22
N SER A 230 -25.30 -1.18 -14.28
CA SER A 230 -25.24 0.19 -13.79
C SER A 230 -25.40 0.27 -12.28
N PHE A 231 -25.91 -0.77 -11.63
CA PHE A 231 -26.07 -0.83 -10.19
C PHE A 231 -24.75 -1.14 -9.47
N ASN A 232 -24.64 -0.61 -8.26
CA ASN A 232 -23.46 -0.84 -7.43
C ASN A 232 -23.71 -2.00 -6.44
N PRO A 233 -23.02 -3.16 -6.59
CA PRO A 233 -23.19 -4.29 -5.69
C PRO A 233 -22.70 -4.04 -4.26
N LYS A 234 -21.85 -3.04 -4.04
CA LYS A 234 -21.28 -2.64 -2.75
C LYS A 234 -21.43 -1.15 -2.53
N PRO A 235 -22.62 -0.67 -2.12
CA PRO A 235 -22.86 0.76 -1.98
C PRO A 235 -21.96 1.44 -0.93
N GLY A 236 -21.51 0.70 0.10
CA GLY A 236 -20.60 1.21 1.13
C GLY A 236 -19.19 1.51 0.63
N ALA A 237 -18.73 0.81 -0.43
CA ALA A 237 -17.38 1.02 -0.98
C ALA A 237 -17.13 2.45 -1.50
N PHE A 238 -18.19 3.24 -1.71
CA PHE A 238 -18.06 4.64 -2.10
C PHE A 238 -17.47 5.52 -0.98
N PHE A 239 -17.59 5.06 0.28
CA PHE A 239 -17.07 5.73 1.47
C PHE A 239 -15.71 5.19 1.91
N GLU A 240 -15.27 4.06 1.35
CA GLU A 240 -13.91 3.56 1.52
C GLU A 240 -12.96 4.42 0.68
N ASN A 241 -12.68 5.62 1.14
CA ASN A 241 -11.60 6.44 0.61
C ASN A 241 -10.26 5.94 1.17
N ASP A 242 -9.99 4.65 1.01
CA ASP A 242 -8.61 4.15 1.04
C ASP A 242 -7.90 4.73 -0.19
N LEU A 243 -7.59 6.03 -0.13
CA LEU A 243 -6.60 6.58 -1.03
C LEU A 243 -5.35 5.74 -0.82
N PRO A 244 -4.91 4.99 -1.84
CA PRO A 244 -3.70 4.19 -1.70
C PRO A 244 -2.60 5.16 -1.23
N GLN A 245 -2.03 4.90 -0.07
CA GLN A 245 -0.93 5.72 0.45
C GLN A 245 0.15 5.74 -0.63
N ILE A 246 0.29 6.88 -1.29
CA ILE A 246 1.31 7.09 -2.31
C ILE A 246 2.61 7.26 -1.54
N ASN A 247 3.29 6.14 -1.28
CA ASN A 247 4.60 6.17 -0.68
C ASN A 247 5.59 6.82 -1.66
N SER A 248 6.26 7.87 -1.23
CA SER A 248 7.31 8.49 -2.02
C SER A 248 8.45 7.48 -2.24
N PRO A 249 9.03 7.42 -3.44
CA PRO A 249 10.10 6.47 -3.74
C PRO A 249 11.39 6.83 -2.99
N ASP A 250 12.10 5.80 -2.51
CA ASP A 250 13.38 5.93 -1.81
C ASP A 250 14.55 6.15 -2.77
N LEU A 251 14.45 5.61 -3.97
CA LEU A 251 15.48 5.63 -5.00
C LEU A 251 14.94 6.21 -6.29
N ILE A 252 15.76 7.02 -6.95
CA ILE A 252 15.43 7.65 -8.24
C ILE A 252 16.46 7.23 -9.27
N VAL A 253 15.99 6.60 -10.36
CA VAL A 253 16.82 6.20 -11.50
C VAL A 253 16.63 7.17 -12.64
N LYS A 254 17.73 7.76 -13.11
CA LYS A 254 17.74 8.73 -14.21
C LYS A 254 18.65 8.26 -15.34
N LYS A 255 18.24 8.54 -16.57
CA LYS A 255 19.09 8.31 -17.74
C LYS A 255 20.05 9.48 -17.90
N THR A 256 21.35 9.21 -17.87
CA THR A 256 22.44 10.17 -18.05
C THR A 256 23.10 9.95 -19.42
N LYS A 257 23.92 10.89 -19.87
CA LYS A 257 24.67 10.74 -21.15
C LYS A 257 25.58 9.50 -21.18
N ASN A 258 26.06 9.07 -20.01
CA ASN A 258 27.00 7.95 -19.85
C ASN A 258 26.32 6.64 -19.39
N GLY A 259 24.98 6.58 -19.37
CA GLY A 259 24.24 5.40 -18.92
C GLY A 259 23.16 5.74 -17.89
N TRP A 260 22.87 4.82 -16.98
CA TRP A 260 21.88 4.96 -15.92
C TRP A 260 22.54 5.36 -14.60
N SER A 261 22.01 6.38 -13.92
CA SER A 261 22.41 6.77 -12.55
C SER A 261 21.31 6.44 -11.55
N VAL A 262 21.72 6.14 -10.33
CA VAL A 262 20.83 5.86 -9.20
C VAL A 262 21.15 6.84 -8.10
N ASP A 263 20.16 7.58 -7.66
CA ASP A 263 20.26 8.55 -6.57
C ASP A 263 19.28 8.18 -5.44
N LEU A 264 19.68 8.45 -4.20
CA LEU A 264 18.76 8.37 -3.07
C LEU A 264 17.84 9.59 -3.05
N ASN A 265 16.58 9.36 -2.71
CA ASN A 265 15.64 10.45 -2.54
C ASN A 265 15.85 11.10 -1.16
N LYS A 266 16.38 12.31 -1.16
CA LYS A 266 16.66 13.05 0.07
C LYS A 266 15.39 13.45 0.84
N SER A 267 14.25 13.53 0.18
CA SER A 267 12.99 13.93 0.84
C SER A 267 12.40 12.83 1.75
N THR A 268 12.78 11.56 1.53
CA THR A 268 12.29 10.43 2.35
C THR A 268 13.27 10.00 3.43
N LEU A 269 14.54 10.40 3.29
CA LEU A 269 15.58 10.00 4.22
C LEU A 269 15.83 11.09 5.25
N PRO A 270 15.74 10.78 6.56
CA PRO A 270 16.09 11.74 7.58
C PRO A 270 17.59 12.05 7.52
N THR A 271 17.92 13.31 7.32
CA THR A 271 19.29 13.80 7.45
C THR A 271 19.56 14.15 8.90
N VAL A 272 20.50 13.43 9.50
CA VAL A 272 20.86 13.58 10.92
C VAL A 272 22.25 14.16 11.03
N PHE A 273 22.36 15.28 11.74
CA PHE A 273 23.63 15.93 12.04
C PHE A 273 23.97 15.77 13.51
N VAL A 274 25.26 15.60 13.80
CA VAL A 274 25.77 15.59 15.17
C VAL A 274 26.36 16.99 15.44
N ASN A 275 25.82 17.68 16.43
CA ASN A 275 26.30 18.98 16.83
C ASN A 275 27.60 18.85 17.68
N GLU A 276 28.75 18.90 17.00
CA GLU A 276 30.07 18.77 17.66
C GLU A 276 30.45 20.03 18.45
N ASP A 277 29.94 21.21 18.04
CA ASP A 277 30.17 22.46 18.78
C ASP A 277 29.50 22.43 20.15
N TYR A 278 28.29 21.91 20.22
CA TYR A 278 27.60 21.71 21.50
C TYR A 278 28.33 20.70 22.37
N ALA A 279 28.79 19.61 21.78
CA ALA A 279 29.60 18.62 22.51
C ALA A 279 30.92 19.20 23.07
N SER A 280 31.60 20.03 22.27
CA SER A 280 32.85 20.70 22.73
C SER A 280 32.60 21.68 23.86
N ARG A 281 31.49 22.45 23.82
CA ARG A 281 31.06 23.38 24.88
C ARG A 281 30.75 22.67 26.20
N ILE A 282 30.11 21.50 26.14
CA ILE A 282 29.81 20.70 27.33
C ILE A 282 31.11 20.15 27.94
N ASN A 283 32.01 19.65 27.11
CA ASN A 283 33.29 19.09 27.56
C ASN A 283 34.24 20.15 28.13
N SER A 284 34.10 21.43 27.76
CA SER A 284 34.94 22.54 28.24
C SER A 284 34.47 23.15 29.56
N LYS A 285 33.25 22.85 30.05
CA LYS A 285 32.75 23.34 31.34
C LYS A 285 33.46 22.63 32.51
N PRO A 286 33.71 23.34 33.64
CA PRO A 286 34.33 22.72 34.82
C PRO A 286 33.45 21.58 35.34
N LYS A 287 34.09 20.44 35.54
CA LYS A 287 33.47 19.13 35.82
C LYS A 287 32.96 19.05 37.25
N ASN A 288 31.73 19.46 37.53
CA ASN A 288 31.19 19.37 38.90
C ASN A 288 30.52 18.01 39.19
N ASP A 289 30.03 17.27 38.17
CA ASP A 289 29.41 15.97 38.40
C ASP A 289 29.92 14.90 37.42
N LYS A 290 30.51 13.82 37.96
CA LYS A 290 31.00 12.68 37.16
C LYS A 290 29.90 11.97 36.41
N LYS A 291 28.66 12.00 36.91
CA LYS A 291 27.50 11.35 36.30
C LYS A 291 27.06 12.04 35.00
N ASP A 292 27.03 13.37 34.97
CA ASP A 292 26.63 14.16 33.81
C ASP A 292 27.60 13.98 32.63
N ASN A 293 28.91 13.89 32.95
CA ASN A 293 29.93 13.62 31.92
C ASN A 293 29.83 12.23 31.32
N VAL A 294 29.48 11.20 32.11
CA VAL A 294 29.27 9.84 31.60
C VAL A 294 28.07 9.81 30.68
N PHE A 295 26.96 10.45 31.07
CA PHE A 295 25.77 10.56 30.26
C PHE A 295 26.04 11.30 28.94
N ALA A 296 26.70 12.47 29.00
CA ALA A 296 27.00 13.23 27.77
C ALA A 296 27.90 12.45 26.80
N ASN A 297 28.91 11.73 27.32
CA ASN A 297 29.78 10.92 26.48
C ASN A 297 29.03 9.72 25.86
N GLN A 298 28.14 9.07 26.61
CA GLN A 298 27.31 7.98 26.07
C GLN A 298 26.34 8.49 25.01
N ALA A 299 25.68 9.63 25.25
CA ALA A 299 24.78 10.24 24.29
C ALA A 299 25.50 10.67 23.01
N LEU A 300 26.72 11.23 23.12
CA LEU A 300 27.54 11.58 21.95
C LEU A 300 28.00 10.33 21.16
N ALA A 301 28.39 9.27 21.88
CA ALA A 301 28.80 8.02 21.26
C ALA A 301 27.63 7.39 20.50
N SER A 302 26.43 7.37 21.08
CA SER A 302 25.22 6.86 20.42
C SER A 302 24.83 7.74 19.22
N ALA A 303 24.94 9.07 19.30
CA ALA A 303 24.68 9.98 18.18
C ALA A 303 25.63 9.71 17.00
N ARG A 304 26.93 9.60 17.28
CA ARG A 304 27.93 9.28 16.24
C ARG A 304 27.73 7.88 15.64
N TRP A 305 27.36 6.92 16.46
CA TRP A 305 27.03 5.58 16.00
C TRP A 305 25.82 5.58 15.06
N LEU A 306 24.72 6.27 15.47
CA LEU A 306 23.52 6.38 14.64
C LEU A 306 23.81 7.03 13.29
N LYS A 307 24.57 8.13 13.26
CA LYS A 307 24.99 8.78 12.01
C LYS A 307 25.74 7.81 11.09
N ARG A 308 26.74 7.09 11.62
CA ARG A 308 27.50 6.11 10.86
C ARG A 308 26.63 4.97 10.35
N ALA A 309 25.70 4.47 11.18
CA ALA A 309 24.77 3.42 10.80
C ALA A 309 23.86 3.84 9.62
N LEU A 310 23.35 5.08 9.66
CA LEU A 310 22.54 5.63 8.56
C LEU A 310 23.37 5.82 7.27
N GLU A 311 24.59 6.35 7.38
CA GLU A 311 25.50 6.50 6.24
C GLU A 311 25.86 5.14 5.63
N GLN A 312 26.13 4.14 6.46
CA GLN A 312 26.40 2.77 6.02
C GLN A 312 25.19 2.15 5.33
N ARG A 313 23.97 2.28 5.91
CA ARG A 313 22.74 1.83 5.27
C ARG A 313 22.54 2.48 3.90
N ASN A 314 22.70 3.79 3.80
CA ASN A 314 22.55 4.54 2.56
C ASN A 314 23.57 4.11 1.50
N SER A 315 24.83 3.95 1.89
CA SER A 315 25.89 3.45 1.01
C SER A 315 25.61 2.03 0.52
N THR A 316 25.16 1.15 1.41
CA THR A 316 24.78 -0.23 1.08
C THR A 316 23.59 -0.26 0.11
N THR A 317 22.56 0.52 0.39
CA THR A 317 21.39 0.65 -0.48
C THR A 317 21.78 1.13 -1.89
N LEU A 318 22.61 2.16 -1.99
CA LEU A 318 23.10 2.64 -3.28
C LEU A 318 23.89 1.58 -4.04
N LYS A 319 24.81 0.86 -3.38
CA LYS A 319 25.62 -0.19 -4.02
C LYS A 319 24.73 -1.31 -4.59
N ILE A 320 23.78 -1.79 -3.80
CA ILE A 320 22.85 -2.84 -4.23
C ILE A 320 21.97 -2.35 -5.39
N SER A 321 21.43 -1.15 -5.28
CA SER A 321 20.54 -0.58 -6.31
C SER A 321 21.29 -0.30 -7.62
N ALA A 322 22.52 0.20 -7.55
CA ALA A 322 23.37 0.41 -8.72
C ALA A 322 23.66 -0.91 -9.45
N GLU A 323 23.92 -2.00 -8.70
CA GLU A 323 24.15 -3.33 -9.30
C GLU A 323 22.87 -3.88 -9.94
N ILE A 324 21.70 -3.71 -9.32
CA ILE A 324 20.40 -4.10 -9.90
C ILE A 324 20.18 -3.34 -11.22
N VAL A 325 20.36 -2.02 -11.21
CA VAL A 325 20.19 -1.16 -12.41
C VAL A 325 21.17 -1.55 -13.51
N ARG A 326 22.43 -1.81 -13.17
CA ARG A 326 23.46 -2.27 -14.12
C ARG A 326 23.07 -3.57 -14.82
N ARG A 327 22.48 -4.52 -14.08
CA ARG A 327 22.04 -5.81 -14.66
C ARG A 327 20.72 -5.69 -15.42
N GLN A 328 19.86 -4.74 -15.06
CA GLN A 328 18.51 -4.56 -15.62
C GLN A 328 18.43 -3.41 -16.65
N THR A 329 19.55 -3.06 -17.31
CA THR A 329 19.58 -2.00 -18.34
C THR A 329 18.59 -2.26 -19.48
N ASP A 330 18.46 -3.51 -19.94
CA ASP A 330 17.54 -3.88 -21.01
C ASP A 330 16.09 -3.65 -20.64
N PHE A 331 15.72 -3.90 -19.36
CA PHE A 331 14.41 -3.56 -18.82
C PHE A 331 14.16 -2.05 -18.84
N LEU A 332 15.13 -1.26 -18.41
CA LEU A 332 15.00 0.19 -18.34
C LEU A 332 14.85 0.82 -19.75
N ASP A 333 15.55 0.29 -20.74
CA ASP A 333 15.47 0.78 -22.12
C ASP A 333 14.24 0.24 -22.86
N ASN A 334 13.94 -1.06 -22.75
CA ASN A 334 12.95 -1.74 -23.61
C ASN A 334 11.65 -2.16 -22.90
N GLY A 335 11.61 -2.16 -21.55
CA GLY A 335 10.43 -2.45 -20.76
C GLY A 335 10.38 -3.86 -20.16
N LEU A 336 9.23 -4.21 -19.56
CA LEU A 336 9.03 -5.43 -18.75
C LEU A 336 9.29 -6.75 -19.49
N ASP A 337 9.12 -6.78 -20.81
CA ASP A 337 9.38 -7.97 -21.63
C ASP A 337 10.85 -8.38 -21.62
N PHE A 338 11.75 -7.43 -21.32
CA PHE A 338 13.21 -7.62 -21.31
C PHE A 338 13.81 -7.71 -19.91
N LEU A 339 12.98 -7.93 -18.90
CA LEU A 339 13.46 -8.12 -17.54
C LEU A 339 14.29 -9.40 -17.44
N LYS A 340 15.57 -9.25 -17.07
CA LYS A 340 16.49 -10.39 -16.89
C LYS A 340 16.24 -11.08 -15.54
N PRO A 341 16.41 -12.41 -15.47
CA PRO A 341 16.36 -13.10 -14.19
C PRO A 341 17.54 -12.66 -13.32
N LEU A 342 17.28 -12.44 -12.04
CA LEU A 342 18.26 -12.00 -11.07
C LEU A 342 18.02 -12.70 -9.76
N SER A 343 19.06 -13.32 -9.18
CA SER A 343 18.99 -13.90 -7.85
C SER A 343 19.63 -12.98 -6.80
N LEU A 344 19.20 -13.11 -5.55
CA LEU A 344 19.82 -12.38 -4.43
C LEU A 344 21.30 -12.71 -4.30
N LYS A 345 21.65 -13.98 -4.52
CA LYS A 345 23.02 -14.47 -4.46
C LYS A 345 23.93 -13.78 -5.48
N ASP A 346 23.47 -13.59 -6.73
CA ASP A 346 24.26 -12.95 -7.78
C ASP A 346 24.63 -11.50 -7.44
N VAL A 347 23.70 -10.78 -6.78
CA VAL A 347 23.95 -9.40 -6.33
C VAL A 347 24.86 -9.41 -5.11
N ALA A 348 24.64 -10.32 -4.16
CA ALA A 348 25.42 -10.47 -2.95
C ALA A 348 26.91 -10.74 -3.26
N GLU A 349 27.19 -11.65 -4.18
CA GLU A 349 28.57 -11.98 -4.61
C GLU A 349 29.27 -10.77 -5.26
N THR A 350 28.56 -10.01 -6.09
CA THR A 350 29.16 -8.85 -6.79
C THR A 350 29.41 -7.67 -5.83
N VAL A 351 28.50 -7.43 -4.88
CA VAL A 351 28.62 -6.33 -3.92
C VAL A 351 29.55 -6.70 -2.75
N GLY A 352 29.85 -7.98 -2.58
CA GLY A 352 30.67 -8.50 -1.47
C GLY A 352 29.95 -8.52 -0.13
N MET A 353 28.66 -8.81 -0.13
CA MET A 353 27.78 -8.84 1.06
C MET A 353 27.07 -10.19 1.18
N HIS A 354 26.55 -10.49 2.37
CA HIS A 354 25.74 -11.68 2.57
C HIS A 354 24.36 -11.54 1.91
N GLU A 355 23.79 -12.66 1.44
CA GLU A 355 22.47 -12.68 0.78
C GLU A 355 21.35 -12.16 1.68
N SER A 356 21.41 -12.44 2.99
CA SER A 356 20.43 -11.93 3.96
C SER A 356 20.44 -10.39 4.05
N THR A 357 21.61 -9.76 3.99
CA THR A 357 21.73 -8.29 3.97
C THR A 357 21.08 -7.70 2.72
N VAL A 358 21.33 -8.30 1.55
CA VAL A 358 20.69 -7.87 0.29
C VAL A 358 19.17 -8.02 0.39
N SER A 359 18.69 -9.14 0.95
CA SER A 359 17.27 -9.42 1.13
C SER A 359 16.60 -8.39 2.06
N ARG A 360 17.22 -8.07 3.20
CA ARG A 360 16.72 -7.07 4.16
C ARG A 360 16.68 -5.66 3.56
N VAL A 361 17.74 -5.25 2.89
CA VAL A 361 17.83 -3.92 2.26
C VAL A 361 16.81 -3.77 1.13
N THR A 362 16.54 -4.81 0.35
CA THR A 362 15.59 -4.76 -0.77
C THR A 362 14.13 -4.92 -0.34
N ALA A 363 13.88 -5.31 0.90
CA ALA A 363 12.54 -5.39 1.45
C ALA A 363 11.97 -3.99 1.72
N GLY A 364 10.83 -3.69 1.10
CA GLY A 364 10.09 -2.44 1.36
C GLY A 364 10.57 -1.20 0.59
N LEU A 365 11.76 -1.18 -0.02
CA LEU A 365 12.26 -0.02 -0.75
C LEU A 365 11.62 0.12 -2.13
N LEU A 366 11.25 1.35 -2.48
CA LEU A 366 10.67 1.73 -3.76
C LEU A 366 11.70 2.45 -4.64
N MET A 367 11.77 2.02 -5.90
CA MET A 367 12.63 2.61 -6.92
C MET A 367 11.77 3.26 -8.01
N ASN A 368 11.92 4.55 -8.20
CA ASN A 368 11.30 5.27 -9.31
C ASN A 368 12.19 5.17 -10.54
N THR A 369 11.62 4.66 -11.61
CA THR A 369 12.27 4.55 -12.94
C THR A 369 11.43 5.29 -13.97
N PRO A 370 11.96 5.66 -15.14
CA PRO A 370 11.16 6.24 -16.23
C PRO A 370 10.02 5.34 -16.73
N ARG A 371 10.01 4.06 -16.33
CA ARG A 371 8.97 3.07 -16.66
C ARG A 371 7.90 2.94 -15.58
N GLY A 372 8.06 3.63 -14.45
CA GLY A 372 7.19 3.57 -13.29
C GLY A 372 7.94 3.25 -12.00
N THR A 373 7.20 3.24 -10.89
CA THR A 373 7.74 2.93 -9.57
C THR A 373 7.62 1.43 -9.30
N PHE A 374 8.72 0.80 -8.90
CA PHE A 374 8.80 -0.63 -8.62
C PHE A 374 9.43 -0.86 -7.25
N THR A 375 8.99 -1.92 -6.56
CA THR A 375 9.70 -2.39 -5.37
C THR A 375 11.02 -3.04 -5.81
N LEU A 376 12.11 -2.85 -5.06
CA LEU A 376 13.40 -3.49 -5.37
C LEU A 376 13.26 -5.02 -5.43
N LYS A 377 12.40 -5.59 -4.59
CA LYS A 377 12.11 -7.02 -4.56
C LYS A 377 11.53 -7.55 -5.89
N SER A 378 10.83 -6.73 -6.66
CA SER A 378 10.22 -7.15 -7.94
C SER A 378 11.23 -7.49 -9.04
N PHE A 379 12.47 -6.97 -8.93
CA PHE A 379 13.55 -7.27 -9.88
C PHE A 379 14.15 -8.68 -9.69
N PHE A 380 13.97 -9.26 -8.52
CA PHE A 380 14.43 -10.63 -8.24
C PHE A 380 13.39 -11.63 -8.71
N SER A 381 13.75 -12.39 -9.73
CA SER A 381 12.85 -13.36 -10.33
C SER A 381 13.61 -14.60 -10.79
N VAL A 382 12.93 -15.73 -10.64
CA VAL A 382 13.47 -17.04 -11.02
C VAL A 382 13.68 -17.11 -12.53
N SER A 383 14.81 -17.68 -12.94
CA SER A 383 15.13 -17.96 -14.33
C SER A 383 14.30 -19.11 -14.88
N ILE A 384 13.69 -18.90 -16.05
CA ILE A 384 13.06 -19.96 -16.84
C ILE A 384 14.00 -20.31 -17.98
N GLN A 385 14.21 -21.62 -18.21
CA GLN A 385 15.12 -22.10 -19.26
C GLN A 385 14.66 -21.60 -20.64
N SER A 386 15.58 -20.96 -21.35
CA SER A 386 15.44 -20.54 -22.74
C SER A 386 16.15 -21.54 -23.67
N ASN A 387 15.62 -21.75 -24.87
CA ASN A 387 16.23 -22.61 -25.90
C ASN A 387 17.43 -21.96 -26.64
N SER A 388 17.53 -20.64 -26.56
CA SER A 388 18.53 -19.87 -27.32
C SER A 388 19.57 -19.26 -26.37
N ASN A 389 20.83 -19.65 -26.56
CA ASN A 389 22.04 -18.99 -26.07
C ASN A 389 22.16 -18.71 -24.56
N GLY A 390 21.66 -19.59 -23.67
CA GLY A 390 22.03 -19.56 -22.26
C GLY A 390 21.46 -18.41 -21.41
N VAL A 391 20.79 -17.43 -21.99
CA VAL A 391 20.16 -16.32 -21.25
C VAL A 391 18.75 -16.74 -20.87
N GLY A 392 18.55 -17.08 -19.60
CA GLY A 392 17.22 -17.38 -19.06
C GLY A 392 16.28 -16.17 -19.16
N THR A 393 14.99 -16.42 -19.34
CA THR A 393 13.97 -15.37 -19.28
C THR A 393 13.35 -15.32 -17.88
N SER A 394 13.08 -14.13 -17.40
CA SER A 394 12.45 -13.92 -16.10
C SER A 394 11.00 -14.41 -16.09
N ALA A 395 10.59 -15.05 -14.98
CA ALA A 395 9.19 -15.43 -14.79
C ALA A 395 8.22 -14.23 -14.82
N ALA A 396 8.68 -13.05 -14.42
CA ALA A 396 7.90 -11.82 -14.47
C ALA A 396 7.71 -11.34 -15.93
N ALA A 397 8.76 -11.39 -16.78
CA ALA A 397 8.66 -11.08 -18.18
C ALA A 397 7.68 -12.02 -18.91
N VAL A 398 7.73 -13.31 -18.61
CA VAL A 398 6.80 -14.29 -19.17
C VAL A 398 5.35 -14.00 -18.77
N ARG A 399 5.09 -13.66 -17.50
CA ARG A 399 3.75 -13.26 -17.05
C ARG A 399 3.25 -12.03 -17.78
N HIS A 400 4.11 -11.03 -17.98
CA HIS A 400 3.78 -9.83 -18.74
C HIS A 400 3.47 -10.14 -20.21
N MET A 401 4.27 -11.01 -20.87
CA MET A 401 4.00 -11.46 -22.23
C MET A 401 2.66 -12.19 -22.36
N ILE A 402 2.30 -13.04 -21.39
CA ILE A 402 0.99 -13.72 -21.36
C ILE A 402 -0.13 -12.69 -21.25
N SER A 403 -0.04 -11.75 -20.32
CA SER A 403 -1.02 -10.68 -20.14
C SER A 403 -1.20 -9.87 -21.42
N LYS A 404 -0.11 -9.47 -22.07
CA LYS A 404 -0.12 -8.72 -23.32
C LYS A 404 -0.76 -9.50 -24.46
N MET A 405 -0.41 -10.79 -24.64
CA MET A 405 -1.01 -11.64 -25.67
C MET A 405 -2.52 -11.82 -25.49
N ILE A 406 -2.98 -11.85 -24.22
CA ILE A 406 -4.41 -11.96 -23.92
C ILE A 406 -5.12 -10.62 -24.14
N SER A 407 -4.48 -9.52 -23.81
CA SER A 407 -5.03 -8.18 -24.07
C SER A 407 -5.18 -7.89 -25.56
N ASP A 408 -4.25 -8.39 -26.39
CA ASP A 408 -4.23 -8.21 -27.83
C ASP A 408 -5.12 -9.26 -28.57
N GLU A 409 -5.76 -10.20 -27.84
CA GLU A 409 -6.59 -11.23 -28.45
C GLU A 409 -7.91 -10.70 -29.00
N LYS A 410 -8.40 -11.34 -30.06
CA LYS A 410 -9.74 -11.04 -30.61
C LYS A 410 -10.81 -11.64 -29.67
N PRO A 411 -11.81 -10.85 -29.19
CA PRO A 411 -12.85 -11.34 -28.27
C PRO A 411 -13.62 -12.56 -28.76
N VAL A 412 -13.83 -12.65 -30.08
CA VAL A 412 -14.57 -13.76 -30.69
C VAL A 412 -13.82 -15.09 -30.62
N LYS A 413 -12.47 -15.04 -30.69
CA LYS A 413 -11.62 -16.25 -30.76
C LYS A 413 -10.46 -16.14 -29.78
N PRO A 414 -10.72 -16.30 -28.48
CA PRO A 414 -9.69 -16.20 -27.47
C PRO A 414 -8.64 -17.32 -27.62
N LEU A 415 -7.38 -16.99 -27.30
CA LEU A 415 -6.25 -17.90 -27.39
C LEU A 415 -6.38 -19.01 -26.33
N SER A 416 -6.14 -20.25 -26.71
CA SER A 416 -6.02 -21.35 -25.74
C SER A 416 -4.66 -21.31 -25.04
N ASP A 417 -4.57 -21.91 -23.84
CA ASP A 417 -3.30 -22.00 -23.10
C ASP A 417 -2.21 -22.72 -23.92
N ASP A 418 -2.59 -23.68 -24.79
CA ASP A 418 -1.68 -24.33 -25.73
C ASP A 418 -1.19 -23.38 -26.85
N ALA A 419 -2.08 -22.53 -27.36
CA ALA A 419 -1.71 -21.54 -28.38
C ALA A 419 -0.77 -20.48 -27.81
N ILE A 420 -1.01 -20.05 -26.58
CA ILE A 420 -0.13 -19.12 -25.84
C ILE A 420 1.24 -19.78 -25.63
N ALA A 421 1.29 -21.03 -25.16
CA ALA A 421 2.54 -21.78 -24.98
C ALA A 421 3.34 -21.89 -26.28
N LYS A 422 2.68 -22.19 -27.40
CA LYS A 422 3.31 -22.25 -28.74
C LYS A 422 3.86 -20.88 -29.17
N ASN A 423 3.12 -19.80 -28.95
CA ASN A 423 3.54 -18.46 -29.32
C ASN A 423 4.75 -17.99 -28.48
N ILE A 424 4.79 -18.32 -27.18
CA ILE A 424 5.94 -18.04 -26.30
C ILE A 424 7.14 -18.92 -26.71
N SER A 425 6.91 -20.18 -27.08
CA SER A 425 7.96 -21.07 -27.58
C SER A 425 8.63 -20.54 -28.86
N LYS A 426 7.88 -19.90 -29.76
CA LYS A 426 8.45 -19.21 -30.94
C LYS A 426 9.37 -18.04 -30.57
N ARG A 427 9.18 -17.43 -29.40
CA ARG A 427 10.04 -16.37 -28.86
C ARG A 427 11.23 -16.91 -28.05
N GLY A 428 11.45 -18.24 -28.07
CA GLY A 428 12.62 -18.88 -27.49
C GLY A 428 12.44 -19.43 -26.06
N VAL A 429 11.27 -19.28 -25.45
CA VAL A 429 11.01 -19.72 -24.06
C VAL A 429 10.15 -21.00 -24.05
N LYS A 430 10.69 -22.12 -23.56
CA LYS A 430 9.89 -23.35 -23.41
C LYS A 430 9.00 -23.31 -22.18
N LEU A 431 7.69 -23.34 -22.40
CA LEU A 431 6.70 -23.42 -21.33
C LEU A 431 5.71 -24.56 -21.57
N ALA A 432 5.43 -25.29 -20.51
CA ALA A 432 4.37 -26.27 -20.52
C ALA A 432 2.98 -25.56 -20.42
N ARG A 433 1.94 -26.15 -21.04
CA ARG A 433 0.55 -25.68 -20.94
C ARG A 433 0.12 -25.44 -19.49
N ARG A 434 0.49 -26.37 -18.57
CA ARG A 434 0.14 -26.24 -17.14
C ARG A 434 0.77 -25.01 -16.49
N THR A 435 1.99 -24.65 -16.90
CA THR A 435 2.67 -23.44 -16.40
C THR A 435 1.98 -22.16 -16.90
N VAL A 436 1.54 -22.15 -18.17
CA VAL A 436 0.76 -21.02 -18.71
C VAL A 436 -0.57 -20.87 -17.97
N ALA A 437 -1.28 -21.98 -17.72
CA ALA A 437 -2.51 -21.94 -16.93
C ALA A 437 -2.29 -21.38 -15.52
N LYS A 438 -1.23 -21.84 -14.82
CA LYS A 438 -0.84 -21.33 -13.50
C LYS A 438 -0.55 -19.82 -13.53
N TYR A 439 0.21 -19.34 -14.52
CA TYR A 439 0.52 -17.90 -14.63
C TYR A 439 -0.72 -17.07 -14.97
N ARG A 440 -1.61 -17.59 -15.80
CA ARG A 440 -2.90 -16.94 -16.10
C ARG A 440 -3.77 -16.82 -14.84
N GLU A 441 -3.84 -17.87 -14.02
CA GLU A 441 -4.57 -17.87 -12.75
C GLU A 441 -3.98 -16.86 -11.75
N ILE A 442 -2.64 -16.78 -11.64
CA ILE A 442 -1.96 -15.76 -10.80
C ILE A 442 -2.31 -14.34 -11.26
N LEU A 443 -2.53 -14.14 -12.56
CA LEU A 443 -2.96 -12.86 -13.14
C LEU A 443 -4.48 -12.62 -13.04
N ASN A 444 -5.23 -13.52 -12.40
CA ASN A 444 -6.69 -13.48 -12.29
C ASN A 444 -7.40 -13.41 -13.66
N ILE A 445 -6.79 -13.99 -14.69
CA ILE A 445 -7.36 -14.03 -16.04
C ILE A 445 -8.16 -15.33 -16.21
N PRO A 446 -9.45 -15.27 -16.60
CA PRO A 446 -10.29 -16.45 -16.76
C PRO A 446 -9.86 -17.33 -17.93
N SER A 447 -10.33 -18.59 -17.94
CA SER A 447 -10.03 -19.58 -19.00
C SER A 447 -10.50 -19.12 -20.39
N SER A 448 -9.93 -19.68 -21.45
CA SER A 448 -10.33 -19.34 -22.82
C SER A 448 -11.82 -19.59 -23.11
N SER A 449 -12.42 -20.62 -22.47
CA SER A 449 -13.85 -20.90 -22.54
C SER A 449 -14.71 -19.84 -21.87
N GLU A 450 -14.28 -19.37 -20.72
CA GLU A 450 -14.95 -18.29 -19.97
C GLU A 450 -14.81 -16.94 -20.67
N ARG A 451 -13.60 -16.62 -21.17
CA ARG A 451 -13.39 -15.39 -21.97
C ARG A 451 -14.27 -15.36 -23.23
N ARG A 452 -14.39 -16.52 -23.94
CA ARG A 452 -15.31 -16.63 -25.09
C ARG A 452 -16.75 -16.39 -24.67
N ARG A 453 -17.17 -16.95 -23.52
CA ARG A 453 -18.54 -16.78 -23.01
C ARG A 453 -18.82 -15.34 -22.65
N LYS A 454 -17.87 -14.68 -21.94
CA LYS A 454 -17.95 -13.26 -21.60
C LYS A 454 -18.06 -12.37 -22.84
N ALA A 455 -17.20 -12.61 -23.83
CA ALA A 455 -17.24 -11.87 -25.11
C ALA A 455 -18.57 -12.05 -25.88
N LYS A 456 -19.13 -13.25 -25.89
CA LYS A 456 -20.46 -13.48 -26.50
C LYS A 456 -21.57 -12.72 -25.76
N MET A 457 -21.51 -12.65 -24.45
CA MET A 457 -22.47 -11.88 -23.68
C MET A 457 -22.32 -10.39 -23.98
N GLU A 458 -21.10 -9.85 -24.02
CA GLU A 458 -20.82 -8.46 -24.34
C GLU A 458 -21.33 -8.07 -25.74
N MET A 459 -21.11 -8.93 -26.74
CA MET A 459 -21.64 -8.73 -28.09
C MET A 459 -23.18 -8.81 -28.18
N SER A 460 -23.82 -9.53 -27.27
CA SER A 460 -25.30 -9.59 -27.23
C SER A 460 -25.92 -8.40 -26.52
N ILE A 461 -25.11 -7.64 -25.77
CA ILE A 461 -25.52 -6.47 -25.01
C ILE A 461 -25.19 -5.17 -25.75
N SER A 462 -24.15 -5.20 -26.60
CA SER A 462 -23.78 -4.11 -27.50
C SER A 462 -24.80 -3.98 -28.63
#